data_5ef21fa8260ac5d6c81e8bf1d5c74296
#
_entry.id   5ef21fa8260ac5d6c81e8bf1d5c74296
#
_cell.length_a   1.000
_cell.length_b   1.000
_cell.length_c   1.000
_cell.angle_alpha   90.00
_cell.angle_beta   90.00
_cell.angle_gamma   90.00
#
_symmetry.space_group_name_H-M   'P 1'
#
loop_
_entity.id
_entity.type
_entity.pdbx_description
1 polymer ?
#
loop_
_entity_poly.entity_id
_entity_poly.type
_entity_poly.pdbx_seq_one_letter_code
_entity_poly.pdbx_strand_id
1 'polypeptide(L)'
;PGVFDSLTQLTYLHLGANQLTALPVGVFDKLTQLTHLVLHTNQLMSVPRDAFDNLKSLTHIWLSSNPWDCACSDILYLSGWLAQHAGKEQGQAVCSGTNTPVRAVTEASTSPSKCP
;
A
#
# COMPACT_ATOMS: atom_id res chain seq x y z
N PRO A 1 3.92 -11.72 -9.84
CA PRO A 1 3.09 -11.10 -10.88
C PRO A 1 2.22 -12.15 -11.54
N GLY A 2 0.99 -11.83 -11.81
CA GLY A 2 0.07 -12.76 -12.45
C GLY A 2 -0.58 -13.79 -11.55
N VAL A 3 -0.20 -13.83 -10.27
CA VAL A 3 -0.73 -14.84 -9.34
C VAL A 3 -2.23 -14.66 -9.12
N PHE A 4 -2.75 -13.44 -9.23
CA PHE A 4 -4.18 -13.14 -9.07
C PHE A 4 -4.88 -12.84 -10.39
N ASP A 5 -4.23 -13.00 -11.54
CA ASP A 5 -4.78 -12.55 -12.83
C ASP A 5 -6.09 -13.23 -13.21
N SER A 6 -6.30 -14.46 -12.77
CA SER A 6 -7.54 -15.18 -13.07
C SER A 6 -8.70 -14.79 -12.15
N LEU A 7 -8.46 -13.98 -11.12
CA LEU A 7 -9.45 -13.64 -10.09
C LEU A 7 -10.13 -12.30 -10.38
N THR A 8 -10.53 -12.07 -11.62
CA THR A 8 -11.03 -10.77 -12.07
C THR A 8 -12.34 -10.35 -11.39
N GLN A 9 -13.09 -11.29 -10.81
CA GLN A 9 -14.34 -11.02 -10.10
C GLN A 9 -14.17 -10.88 -8.60
N LEU A 10 -12.93 -10.96 -8.11
CA LEU A 10 -12.66 -10.89 -6.68
C LEU A 10 -13.02 -9.52 -6.12
N THR A 11 -13.79 -9.48 -5.02
CA THR A 11 -14.18 -8.24 -4.37
C THR A 11 -13.48 -8.01 -3.02
N TYR A 12 -12.97 -9.06 -2.39
CA TYR A 12 -12.32 -8.98 -1.07
C TYR A 12 -11.05 -9.82 -1.10
N LEU A 13 -9.92 -9.20 -0.81
CA LEU A 13 -8.63 -9.90 -0.76
C LEU A 13 -8.00 -9.65 0.61
N HIS A 14 -7.84 -10.70 1.39
CA HIS A 14 -7.25 -10.62 2.73
C HIS A 14 -5.86 -11.23 2.72
N LEU A 15 -4.84 -10.39 2.81
CA LEU A 15 -3.45 -10.81 2.90
C LEU A 15 -2.83 -10.35 4.23
N GLY A 16 -3.65 -9.98 5.19
CA GLY A 16 -3.18 -9.54 6.50
C GLY A 16 -2.60 -10.68 7.32
N ALA A 17 -1.78 -10.33 8.32
CA ALA A 17 -1.17 -11.27 9.26
C ALA A 17 -0.31 -12.34 8.57
N ASN A 18 0.35 -11.96 7.48
CA ASN A 18 1.32 -12.80 6.77
C ASN A 18 2.72 -12.26 7.02
N GLN A 19 3.66 -12.65 6.19
CA GLN A 19 5.05 -12.22 6.30
C GLN A 19 5.51 -11.59 4.98
N LEU A 20 4.62 -10.86 4.32
CA LEU A 20 4.92 -10.24 3.05
C LEU A 20 5.94 -9.14 3.25
N THR A 21 7.02 -9.17 2.47
CA THR A 21 8.06 -8.14 2.50
C THR A 21 7.98 -7.19 1.32
N ALA A 22 7.35 -7.61 0.24
CA ALA A 22 7.17 -6.79 -0.96
C ALA A 22 6.00 -7.32 -1.78
N LEU A 23 5.46 -6.45 -2.63
CA LEU A 23 4.41 -6.80 -3.57
C LEU A 23 4.99 -6.72 -4.98
N PRO A 24 4.78 -7.73 -5.83
CA PRO A 24 5.23 -7.66 -7.23
C PRO A 24 4.55 -6.51 -7.98
N VAL A 25 5.27 -5.91 -8.91
CA VAL A 25 4.70 -4.89 -9.79
C VAL A 25 3.52 -5.49 -10.55
N GLY A 26 2.40 -4.76 -10.59
CA GLY A 26 1.23 -5.19 -11.33
C GLY A 26 0.40 -6.31 -10.69
N VAL A 27 0.72 -6.68 -9.44
CA VAL A 27 0.06 -7.83 -8.79
C VAL A 27 -1.46 -7.66 -8.69
N PHE A 28 -1.95 -6.42 -8.58
CA PHE A 28 -3.38 -6.15 -8.43
C PHE A 28 -4.04 -5.63 -9.71
N ASP A 29 -3.33 -5.58 -10.83
CA ASP A 29 -3.80 -4.87 -12.02
C ASP A 29 -5.10 -5.43 -12.60
N LYS A 30 -5.35 -6.73 -12.44
CA LYS A 30 -6.54 -7.37 -12.97
C LYS A 30 -7.72 -7.39 -12.01
N LEU A 31 -7.54 -6.89 -10.78
CA LEU A 31 -8.56 -6.99 -9.73
C LEU A 31 -9.46 -5.75 -9.74
N THR A 32 -10.06 -5.44 -10.88
CA THR A 32 -10.82 -4.20 -11.07
C THR A 32 -12.13 -4.16 -10.27
N GLN A 33 -12.61 -5.29 -9.78
CA GLN A 33 -13.82 -5.38 -8.96
C GLN A 33 -13.54 -5.36 -7.47
N LEU A 34 -12.28 -5.28 -7.06
CA LEU A 34 -11.90 -5.35 -5.65
C LEU A 34 -12.42 -4.15 -4.89
N THR A 35 -13.12 -4.40 -3.79
CA THR A 35 -13.63 -3.34 -2.90
C THR A 35 -12.88 -3.28 -1.58
N HIS A 36 -12.34 -4.40 -1.10
CA HIS A 36 -11.64 -4.48 0.20
C HIS A 36 -10.28 -5.14 0.00
N LEU A 37 -9.23 -4.46 0.40
CA LEU A 37 -7.86 -4.98 0.33
C LEU A 37 -7.22 -4.90 1.71
N VAL A 38 -6.90 -6.04 2.29
CA VAL A 38 -6.33 -6.14 3.63
C VAL A 38 -4.86 -6.53 3.52
N LEU A 39 -3.97 -5.62 3.91
CA LEU A 39 -2.52 -5.82 3.88
C LEU A 39 -1.85 -5.50 5.23
N HIS A 40 -2.64 -5.32 6.29
CA HIS A 40 -2.06 -4.98 7.59
C HIS A 40 -1.26 -6.15 8.17
N THR A 41 -0.39 -5.84 9.11
CA THR A 41 0.36 -6.85 9.87
C THR A 41 1.22 -7.73 8.96
N ASN A 42 2.00 -7.07 8.14
CA ASN A 42 3.02 -7.70 7.29
C ASN A 42 4.36 -7.01 7.54
N GLN A 43 5.29 -7.16 6.64
CA GLN A 43 6.62 -6.56 6.73
C GLN A 43 6.89 -5.65 5.53
N LEU A 44 5.85 -4.98 5.04
CA LEU A 44 5.97 -4.13 3.87
C LEU A 44 6.62 -2.81 4.23
N MET A 45 7.61 -2.39 3.45
CA MET A 45 8.29 -1.12 3.60
C MET A 45 7.82 -0.09 2.58
N SER A 46 7.29 -0.53 1.45
CA SER A 46 6.71 0.31 0.42
C SER A 46 5.81 -0.55 -0.48
N VAL A 47 5.14 0.10 -1.42
CA VAL A 47 4.37 -0.60 -2.46
C VAL A 47 4.90 -0.18 -3.82
N PRO A 48 4.75 -1.02 -4.86
CA PRO A 48 5.17 -0.63 -6.20
C PRO A 48 4.40 0.60 -6.66
N ARG A 49 5.05 1.42 -7.49
CA ARG A 49 4.37 2.55 -8.11
C ARG A 49 3.14 2.05 -8.87
N ASP A 50 2.06 2.79 -8.79
CA ASP A 50 0.80 2.50 -9.48
C ASP A 50 0.11 1.22 -8.99
N ALA A 51 0.51 0.67 -7.83
CA ALA A 51 -0.02 -0.60 -7.34
C ALA A 51 -1.54 -0.61 -7.20
N PHE A 52 -2.13 0.53 -6.85
CA PHE A 52 -3.58 0.63 -6.59
C PHE A 52 -4.34 1.37 -7.68
N ASP A 53 -3.67 1.75 -8.77
CA ASP A 53 -4.28 2.64 -9.77
C ASP A 53 -5.45 2.00 -10.51
N ASN A 54 -5.41 0.67 -10.68
CA ASN A 54 -6.48 -0.05 -11.37
C ASN A 54 -7.59 -0.53 -10.44
N LEU A 55 -7.48 -0.27 -9.13
CA LEU A 55 -8.48 -0.69 -8.16
C LEU A 55 -9.58 0.35 -8.05
N LYS A 56 -10.34 0.51 -9.11
CA LYS A 56 -11.31 1.61 -9.23
C LYS A 56 -12.54 1.42 -8.36
N SER A 57 -12.82 0.20 -7.94
CA SER A 57 -13.94 -0.10 -7.05
C SER A 57 -13.56 -0.15 -5.57
N LEU A 58 -12.28 0.07 -5.26
CA LEU A 58 -11.78 -0.05 -3.89
C LEU A 58 -12.43 0.99 -2.98
N THR A 59 -12.98 0.53 -1.84
CA THR A 59 -13.61 1.39 -0.85
C THR A 59 -12.92 1.33 0.51
N HIS A 60 -12.23 0.22 0.82
CA HIS A 60 -11.57 0.02 2.11
C HIS A 60 -10.20 -0.60 1.89
N ILE A 61 -9.17 -0.06 2.56
CA ILE A 61 -7.83 -0.62 2.52
C ILE A 61 -7.21 -0.59 3.92
N TRP A 62 -6.55 -1.67 4.30
CA TRP A 62 -5.89 -1.81 5.60
C TRP A 62 -4.39 -1.93 5.36
N LEU A 63 -3.63 -0.94 5.81
CA LEU A 63 -2.19 -0.86 5.62
C LEU A 63 -1.42 -0.69 6.92
N SER A 64 -2.10 -0.70 8.05
CA SER A 64 -1.46 -0.49 9.35
C SER A 64 -0.55 -1.66 9.73
N SER A 65 0.28 -1.45 10.75
CA SER A 65 1.16 -2.49 11.29
C SER A 65 2.12 -3.08 10.25
N ASN A 66 2.66 -2.22 9.40
CA ASN A 66 3.77 -2.54 8.51
C ASN A 66 4.91 -1.54 8.78
N PRO A 67 6.17 -1.95 8.56
CA PRO A 67 7.31 -1.06 8.80
C PRO A 67 7.57 -0.13 7.59
N TRP A 68 6.64 0.77 7.31
CA TRP A 68 6.74 1.67 6.16
C TRP A 68 8.00 2.53 6.25
N ASP A 69 8.83 2.52 5.21
CA ASP A 69 10.08 3.26 5.15
C ASP A 69 9.83 4.65 4.59
N CYS A 70 9.60 5.60 5.47
CA CYS A 70 9.25 6.96 5.07
C CYS A 70 10.46 7.83 4.75
N ALA A 71 11.69 7.32 4.89
CA ALA A 71 12.87 8.04 4.47
C ALA A 71 13.19 7.83 3.00
N CYS A 72 12.79 6.68 2.45
CA CYS A 72 12.99 6.35 1.04
C CYS A 72 11.90 7.00 0.19
N SER A 73 12.30 7.63 -0.93
CA SER A 73 11.36 8.31 -1.81
C SER A 73 10.34 7.35 -2.46
N ASP A 74 10.58 6.04 -2.42
CA ASP A 74 9.62 5.06 -2.92
C ASP A 74 8.29 5.11 -2.17
N ILE A 75 8.26 5.66 -0.95
CA ILE A 75 7.03 5.78 -0.18
C ILE A 75 6.07 6.82 -0.77
N LEU A 76 6.56 7.70 -1.64
CA LEU A 76 5.77 8.85 -2.09
C LEU A 76 4.53 8.46 -2.90
N TYR A 77 4.59 7.35 -3.64
CA TYR A 77 3.38 6.87 -4.30
C TYR A 77 2.29 6.55 -3.27
N LEU A 78 2.64 5.79 -2.23
CA LEU A 78 1.69 5.41 -1.19
C LEU A 78 1.19 6.61 -0.41
N SER A 79 2.09 7.52 -0.02
CA SER A 79 1.68 8.69 0.75
C SER A 79 0.72 9.57 -0.04
N GLY A 80 1.00 9.79 -1.33
CA GLY A 80 0.12 10.58 -2.20
C GLY A 80 -1.22 9.89 -2.42
N TRP A 81 -1.21 8.58 -2.63
CA TRP A 81 -2.44 7.82 -2.81
C TRP A 81 -3.32 7.89 -1.55
N LEU A 82 -2.71 7.72 -0.37
CA LEU A 82 -3.46 7.79 0.89
C LEU A 82 -4.01 9.19 1.15
N ALA A 83 -3.25 10.23 0.80
CA ALA A 83 -3.71 11.60 0.97
C ALA A 83 -4.95 11.88 0.10
N GLN A 84 -5.01 11.31 -1.10
CA GLN A 84 -6.14 11.48 -2.00
C GLN A 84 -7.32 10.58 -1.63
N HIS A 85 -7.09 9.49 -0.90
CA HIS A 85 -8.10 8.48 -0.60
C HIS A 85 -8.20 8.23 0.90
N ALA A 86 -8.03 9.27 1.71
CA ALA A 86 -8.00 9.12 3.18
C ALA A 86 -9.25 8.44 3.72
N GLY A 87 -10.41 8.64 3.09
CA GLY A 87 -11.65 8.00 3.52
C GLY A 87 -11.68 6.49 3.32
N LYS A 88 -10.76 5.95 2.53
CA LYS A 88 -10.68 4.51 2.27
C LYS A 88 -9.74 3.79 3.22
N GLU A 89 -8.86 4.52 3.90
CA GLU A 89 -7.90 3.92 4.81
C GLU A 89 -8.57 3.53 6.12
N GLN A 90 -8.48 2.26 6.47
CA GLN A 90 -8.99 1.72 7.73
C GLN A 90 -7.84 1.55 8.71
N GLY A 91 -7.95 2.13 9.90
CA GLY A 91 -6.82 2.28 10.78
C GLY A 91 -5.90 3.35 10.22
N GLN A 92 -4.66 3.38 10.69
CA GLN A 92 -3.72 4.38 10.21
C GLN A 92 -2.36 3.74 9.98
N ALA A 93 -1.85 3.81 8.75
CA ALA A 93 -0.49 3.42 8.44
C ALA A 93 0.46 4.51 8.95
N VAL A 94 1.47 4.11 9.73
CA VAL A 94 2.46 5.04 10.27
C VAL A 94 3.86 4.61 9.84
N CYS A 95 4.76 5.58 9.81
CA CYS A 95 6.15 5.35 9.45
C CYS A 95 6.86 4.52 10.50
N SER A 96 7.75 3.62 10.05
CA SER A 96 8.57 2.84 10.96
C SER A 96 9.46 3.76 11.78
N GLY A 97 9.54 3.49 13.08
CA GLY A 97 10.40 4.24 13.99
C GLY A 97 9.87 5.60 14.42
N THR A 98 8.73 6.02 13.88
CA THR A 98 8.05 7.25 14.29
C THR A 98 6.56 6.99 14.34
N ASN A 99 5.78 7.98 14.78
CA ASN A 99 4.32 7.88 14.74
C ASN A 99 3.73 8.75 13.64
N THR A 100 4.56 9.18 12.69
CA THR A 100 4.09 10.01 11.58
C THR A 100 3.20 9.21 10.65
N PRO A 101 1.97 9.68 10.35
CA PRO A 101 1.14 8.99 9.37
C PRO A 101 1.79 8.99 7.99
N VAL A 102 1.74 7.86 7.31
CA VAL A 102 2.32 7.77 5.95
C VAL A 102 1.70 8.82 5.02
N ARG A 103 0.40 9.06 5.14
CA ARG A 103 -0.29 10.05 4.28
C ARG A 103 0.24 11.47 4.47
N ALA A 104 0.94 11.75 5.57
CA ALA A 104 1.49 13.08 5.84
C ALA A 104 2.92 13.22 5.33
N VAL A 105 3.53 12.17 4.81
CA VAL A 105 4.90 12.21 4.29
C VAL A 105 4.94 13.00 3.00
N THR A 106 5.95 13.87 2.87
CA THR A 106 6.14 14.69 1.69
C THR A 106 7.52 14.44 1.08
N GLU A 107 7.70 14.93 -0.13
CA GLU A 107 8.99 14.82 -0.82
C GLU A 107 10.13 15.41 -0.01
N ALA A 108 9.87 16.47 0.75
CA ALA A 108 10.89 17.15 1.55
C ALA A 108 11.50 16.25 2.62
N SER A 109 10.76 15.25 3.11
CA SER A 109 11.23 14.36 4.16
C SER A 109 11.83 13.07 3.64
N THR A 110 11.92 12.88 2.33
CA THR A 110 12.41 11.65 1.71
C THR A 110 13.62 11.92 0.83
N SER A 111 14.34 10.85 0.49
CA SER A 111 15.48 10.94 -0.43
C SER A 111 15.66 9.62 -1.17
N PRO A 112 15.95 9.65 -2.49
CA PRO A 112 16.27 8.41 -3.21
C PRO A 112 17.50 7.71 -2.66
N SER A 113 18.44 8.46 -2.06
CA SER A 113 19.66 7.88 -1.52
C SER A 113 19.43 7.09 -0.23
N LYS A 114 18.26 7.21 0.38
CA LYS A 114 17.93 6.47 1.61
C LYS A 114 17.14 5.21 1.36
N CYS A 115 16.92 4.85 0.11
CA CYS A 115 16.27 3.59 -0.24
C CYS A 115 17.25 2.43 -0.06
N PRO A 116 16.78 1.28 0.48
CA PRO A 116 17.63 0.10 0.61
C PRO A 116 18.03 -0.48 -0.74
#